data_6c2f29b813826d843a48730cea7cfb18
#
_entry.id   6c2f29b813826d843a48730cea7cfb18
#
_cell.length_a   1.000
_cell.length_b   1.000
_cell.length_c   1.000
_cell.angle_alpha   90.00
_cell.angle_beta   90.00
_cell.angle_gamma   90.00
#
_symmetry.space_group_name_H-M   'P 1'
#
loop_
_entity.id
_entity.type
_entity.pdbx_description
1 polymer ?
#
loop_
_entity_poly.entity_id
_entity_poly.type
_entity_poly.pdbx_seq_one_letter_code
_entity_poly.pdbx_strand_id
1 'polypeptide(L)'
;MSSPERPAIRLRPNKPAQPLRFGAPWAFADTLVLDRRARALDPGSIVTLQDAERQPLATAAFNPNSKIAARLLDRDPSIGIDGAWLAARISRALALRERLYDQPYYRLIHAEADGLPGVIVDRFGDVLAVQPNAAWAEQLFPDLVATLIDVTGAAAVYKNASGRARGLEGLDDVSGLAMGSIDTPLDVPMNGAIYCADILGGQKTGLYFDQRPNHALAARLARGGSVLDVFSHVGGFSLAALAAGAAEALAVDASAAALDLAASGAAKTGVGDRFRMQKGDAFVVLADLAAAGRRFDTVVCDPPAFAPAKPALEAGLRAYERVARMAAQLVAPGGFLVVCSCSHAADLPKFRTASLRGVGRSGRSAQIVATGAAGPDHPVHPYLAESAYLKALFLRLD
;
A
#
# COMPACT_ATOMS: atom_id res chain seq x y z
N MET A 1 -39.08 -14.73 2.68
CA MET A 1 -38.56 -15.19 1.39
C MET A 1 -37.39 -16.08 1.68
N SER A 2 -37.38 -17.36 1.28
CA SER A 2 -36.23 -18.26 1.48
C SER A 2 -35.04 -17.71 0.65
N SER A 3 -33.93 -17.46 1.31
CA SER A 3 -32.67 -17.13 0.61
C SER A 3 -32.43 -18.19 -0.47
N PRO A 4 -31.99 -17.82 -1.68
CA PRO A 4 -31.65 -18.79 -2.71
C PRO A 4 -30.62 -19.76 -2.12
N GLU A 5 -30.81 -21.05 -2.36
CA GLU A 5 -29.92 -22.11 -1.87
C GLU A 5 -28.52 -21.89 -2.47
N ARG A 6 -27.60 -21.34 -1.68
CA ARG A 6 -26.23 -21.07 -2.11
C ARG A 6 -25.43 -22.35 -2.23
N PRO A 7 -24.52 -22.45 -3.21
CA PRO A 7 -23.56 -23.55 -3.24
C PRO A 7 -22.77 -23.61 -1.93
N ALA A 8 -22.53 -24.81 -1.44
CA ALA A 8 -21.75 -25.03 -0.24
C ALA A 8 -20.38 -25.58 -0.59
N ILE A 9 -19.32 -25.00 0.01
CA ILE A 9 -17.94 -25.49 -0.08
C ILE A 9 -17.49 -25.92 1.31
N ARG A 10 -16.87 -27.10 1.41
CA ARG A 10 -16.55 -27.72 2.68
C ARG A 10 -15.05 -27.80 2.93
N LEU A 11 -14.64 -27.62 4.18
CA LEU A 11 -13.30 -27.95 4.63
C LEU A 11 -13.05 -29.46 4.55
N ARG A 12 -11.83 -29.86 4.30
CA ARG A 12 -11.41 -31.27 4.38
C ARG A 12 -11.47 -31.76 5.83
N PRO A 13 -11.76 -33.06 6.08
CA PRO A 13 -11.92 -33.58 7.44
C PRO A 13 -10.73 -33.37 8.38
N ASN A 14 -9.51 -33.28 7.84
CA ASN A 14 -8.28 -33.09 8.61
C ASN A 14 -7.83 -31.63 8.73
N LYS A 15 -8.68 -30.67 8.36
CA LYS A 15 -8.35 -29.23 8.40
C LYS A 15 -9.20 -28.53 9.47
N PRO A 16 -8.57 -27.80 10.42
CA PRO A 16 -9.29 -27.15 11.50
C PRO A 16 -10.12 -25.97 10.98
N ALA A 17 -11.38 -25.88 11.41
CA ALA A 17 -12.24 -24.72 11.18
C ALA A 17 -11.93 -23.55 12.13
N GLN A 18 -11.22 -23.79 13.22
CA GLN A 18 -10.99 -22.84 14.29
C GLN A 18 -10.35 -21.52 13.84
N PRO A 19 -9.31 -21.49 12.98
CA PRO A 19 -8.76 -20.23 12.50
C PRO A 19 -9.80 -19.36 11.78
N LEU A 20 -10.67 -19.95 10.95
CA LEU A 20 -11.74 -19.24 10.25
C LEU A 20 -12.81 -18.73 11.21
N ARG A 21 -13.18 -19.53 12.22
CA ARG A 21 -14.11 -19.10 13.29
C ARG A 21 -13.56 -17.92 14.10
N PHE A 22 -12.24 -17.83 14.23
CA PHE A 22 -11.57 -16.73 14.97
C PHE A 22 -11.26 -15.53 14.09
N GLY A 23 -11.50 -15.58 12.79
CA GLY A 23 -11.40 -14.43 11.89
C GLY A 23 -10.30 -14.50 10.85
N ALA A 24 -9.66 -15.66 10.63
CA ALA A 24 -8.80 -15.82 9.46
C ALA A 24 -9.64 -15.60 8.18
N PRO A 25 -9.23 -14.70 7.28
CA PRO A 25 -10.09 -14.28 6.18
C PRO A 25 -10.00 -15.19 4.96
N TRP A 26 -9.09 -16.18 4.95
CA TRP A 26 -8.80 -17.02 3.78
C TRP A 26 -8.88 -18.51 4.09
N ALA A 27 -9.49 -19.27 3.15
CA ALA A 27 -9.32 -20.70 3.06
C ALA A 27 -8.60 -21.05 1.75
N PHE A 28 -7.49 -21.78 1.89
CA PHE A 28 -6.66 -22.17 0.75
C PHE A 28 -7.20 -23.38 0.03
N ALA A 29 -6.93 -23.52 -1.26
CA ALA A 29 -7.41 -24.62 -2.11
C ALA A 29 -7.09 -26.03 -1.56
N ASP A 30 -5.93 -26.19 -0.92
CA ASP A 30 -5.51 -27.45 -0.29
C ASP A 30 -6.26 -27.77 1.01
N THR A 31 -6.99 -26.81 1.56
CA THR A 31 -7.82 -26.99 2.76
C THR A 31 -9.27 -27.33 2.45
N LEU A 32 -9.70 -27.21 1.20
CA LEU A 32 -11.08 -27.36 0.75
C LEU A 32 -11.30 -28.68 0.00
N VAL A 33 -12.52 -29.20 0.05
CA VAL A 33 -12.99 -30.30 -0.81
C VAL A 33 -13.38 -29.70 -2.15
N LEU A 34 -12.51 -29.84 -3.14
CA LEU A 34 -12.74 -29.37 -4.51
C LEU A 34 -13.20 -30.53 -5.40
N ASP A 35 -14.45 -30.95 -5.23
CA ASP A 35 -15.11 -31.96 -6.08
C ASP A 35 -15.51 -31.38 -7.46
N ARG A 36 -16.16 -32.18 -8.30
CA ARG A 36 -16.60 -31.77 -9.64
C ARG A 36 -17.58 -30.57 -9.57
N ARG A 37 -18.44 -30.50 -8.55
CA ARG A 37 -19.42 -29.40 -8.40
C ARG A 37 -18.72 -28.13 -8.00
N ALA A 38 -17.83 -28.21 -7.01
CA ALA A 38 -17.02 -27.05 -6.60
C ALA A 38 -16.18 -26.49 -7.76
N ARG A 39 -15.56 -27.36 -8.56
CA ARG A 39 -14.74 -26.95 -9.71
C ARG A 39 -15.55 -26.36 -10.88
N ALA A 40 -16.84 -26.61 -10.92
CA ALA A 40 -17.75 -26.09 -11.94
C ALA A 40 -18.34 -24.70 -11.58
N LEU A 41 -18.08 -24.19 -10.38
CA LEU A 41 -18.52 -22.85 -10.00
C LEU A 41 -17.66 -21.79 -10.67
N ASP A 42 -18.29 -20.71 -11.08
CA ASP A 42 -17.61 -19.55 -11.64
C ASP A 42 -16.73 -18.86 -10.59
N PRO A 43 -15.53 -18.39 -10.97
CA PRO A 43 -14.70 -17.55 -10.11
C PRO A 43 -15.47 -16.35 -9.56
N GLY A 44 -15.48 -16.17 -8.24
CA GLY A 44 -16.21 -15.08 -7.58
C GLY A 44 -17.59 -15.49 -7.04
N SER A 45 -18.06 -16.72 -7.30
CA SER A 45 -19.33 -17.22 -6.77
C SER A 45 -19.44 -17.06 -5.26
N ILE A 46 -20.57 -16.54 -4.78
CA ILE A 46 -20.85 -16.46 -3.35
C ILE A 46 -21.35 -17.81 -2.85
N VAL A 47 -20.67 -18.33 -1.83
CA VAL A 47 -20.91 -19.68 -1.30
C VAL A 47 -21.09 -19.65 0.22
N THR A 48 -21.71 -20.70 0.75
CA THR A 48 -21.66 -21.00 2.19
C THR A 48 -20.44 -21.89 2.45
N LEU A 49 -19.46 -21.38 3.21
CA LEU A 49 -18.35 -22.18 3.68
C LEU A 49 -18.78 -23.05 4.86
N GLN A 50 -18.46 -24.33 4.83
CA GLN A 50 -18.81 -25.32 5.85
C GLN A 50 -17.56 -25.96 6.45
N ASP A 51 -17.65 -26.41 7.70
CA ASP A 51 -16.64 -27.28 8.30
C ASP A 51 -16.73 -28.72 7.77
N ALA A 52 -15.91 -29.61 8.31
CA ALA A 52 -15.87 -31.01 7.89
C ALA A 52 -17.18 -31.76 8.18
N GLU A 53 -17.89 -31.35 9.22
CA GLU A 53 -19.18 -31.88 9.69
C GLU A 53 -20.39 -31.21 9.00
N ARG A 54 -20.14 -30.41 7.95
CA ARG A 54 -21.14 -29.66 7.19
C ARG A 54 -21.87 -28.55 7.98
N GLN A 55 -21.29 -28.13 9.11
CA GLN A 55 -21.84 -26.96 9.83
C GLN A 55 -21.44 -25.68 9.12
N PRO A 56 -22.38 -24.76 8.86
CA PRO A 56 -22.07 -23.48 8.24
C PRO A 56 -21.09 -22.66 9.09
N LEU A 57 -20.09 -22.05 8.45
CA LEU A 57 -19.04 -21.24 9.08
C LEU A 57 -19.16 -19.75 8.71
N ALA A 58 -19.43 -19.46 7.44
CA ALA A 58 -19.34 -18.12 6.91
C ALA A 58 -19.98 -18.03 5.51
N THR A 59 -20.33 -16.82 5.09
CA THR A 59 -20.49 -16.45 3.69
C THR A 59 -19.13 -16.11 3.10
N ALA A 60 -18.77 -16.71 1.98
CA ALA A 60 -17.47 -16.52 1.34
C ALA A 60 -17.58 -16.32 -0.18
N ALA A 61 -16.64 -15.60 -0.76
CA ALA A 61 -16.39 -15.59 -2.19
C ALA A 61 -15.47 -16.73 -2.56
N PHE A 62 -15.82 -17.51 -3.57
CA PHE A 62 -15.10 -18.72 -3.97
C PHE A 62 -14.51 -18.57 -5.38
N ASN A 63 -13.26 -18.98 -5.53
CA ASN A 63 -12.59 -19.07 -6.82
C ASN A 63 -11.87 -20.43 -6.92
N PRO A 64 -12.37 -21.36 -7.75
CA PRO A 64 -11.81 -22.71 -7.87
C PRO A 64 -10.38 -22.72 -8.45
N ASN A 65 -9.96 -21.63 -9.10
CA ASN A 65 -8.70 -21.50 -9.81
C ASN A 65 -7.62 -20.75 -8.99
N SER A 66 -8.00 -20.15 -7.86
CA SER A 66 -7.08 -19.40 -7.00
C SER A 66 -6.50 -20.29 -5.88
N LYS A 67 -5.27 -20.01 -5.48
CA LYS A 67 -4.67 -20.61 -4.27
C LYS A 67 -5.42 -20.20 -3.00
N ILE A 68 -5.89 -18.93 -2.92
CA ILE A 68 -6.82 -18.45 -1.90
C ILE A 68 -8.22 -18.73 -2.43
N ALA A 69 -8.65 -19.99 -2.31
CA ALA A 69 -9.86 -20.45 -2.98
C ALA A 69 -11.14 -19.91 -2.36
N ALA A 70 -11.16 -19.58 -1.07
CA ALA A 70 -12.29 -18.89 -0.47
C ALA A 70 -11.83 -17.69 0.37
N ARG A 71 -12.48 -16.55 0.16
CA ARG A 71 -12.30 -15.31 0.93
C ARG A 71 -13.56 -15.07 1.76
N LEU A 72 -13.43 -15.04 3.07
CA LEU A 72 -14.57 -14.80 3.97
C LEU A 72 -15.06 -13.36 3.80
N LEU A 73 -16.32 -13.21 3.43
CA LEU A 73 -17.01 -11.93 3.31
C LEU A 73 -17.74 -11.58 4.61
N ASP A 74 -18.42 -12.55 5.20
CA ASP A 74 -19.13 -12.38 6.46
C ASP A 74 -19.15 -13.65 7.28
N ARG A 75 -19.18 -13.49 8.63
CA ARG A 75 -19.30 -14.62 9.56
C ARG A 75 -20.72 -15.19 9.63
N ASP A 76 -21.72 -14.42 9.23
CA ASP A 76 -23.08 -14.92 9.06
C ASP A 76 -23.17 -15.71 7.75
N PRO A 77 -23.39 -17.04 7.81
CA PRO A 77 -23.46 -17.88 6.62
C PRO A 77 -24.72 -17.66 5.79
N SER A 78 -25.68 -16.88 6.28
CA SER A 78 -26.98 -16.62 5.62
C SER A 78 -27.08 -15.23 4.99
N ILE A 79 -26.13 -14.32 5.28
CA ILE A 79 -26.23 -12.91 4.84
C ILE A 79 -26.16 -12.74 3.32
N GLY A 80 -26.98 -11.84 2.77
CA GLY A 80 -26.90 -11.37 1.37
C GLY A 80 -25.64 -10.53 1.14
N ILE A 81 -24.95 -10.75 0.03
CA ILE A 81 -23.88 -9.86 -0.43
C ILE A 81 -24.51 -8.97 -1.50
N ASP A 82 -25.04 -7.84 -1.06
CA ASP A 82 -25.79 -6.87 -1.86
C ASP A 82 -25.33 -5.43 -1.59
N GLY A 83 -25.99 -4.45 -2.19
CA GLY A 83 -25.69 -3.03 -2.00
C GLY A 83 -25.79 -2.58 -0.53
N ALA A 84 -26.69 -3.11 0.26
CA ALA A 84 -26.83 -2.78 1.69
C ALA A 84 -25.64 -3.31 2.49
N TRP A 85 -25.19 -4.53 2.19
CA TRP A 85 -24.01 -5.11 2.80
C TRP A 85 -22.74 -4.31 2.42
N LEU A 86 -22.57 -3.95 1.14
CA LEU A 86 -21.48 -3.11 0.67
C LEU A 86 -21.49 -1.75 1.37
N ALA A 87 -22.65 -1.09 1.44
CA ALA A 87 -22.80 0.22 2.06
C ALA A 87 -22.40 0.20 3.55
N ALA A 88 -22.79 -0.84 4.29
CA ALA A 88 -22.41 -0.99 5.69
C ALA A 88 -20.89 -1.11 5.88
N ARG A 89 -20.18 -1.83 5.00
CA ARG A 89 -18.70 -1.99 5.04
C ARG A 89 -18.01 -0.69 4.67
N ILE A 90 -18.43 -0.05 3.58
CA ILE A 90 -17.85 1.20 3.09
C ILE A 90 -18.08 2.32 4.13
N SER A 91 -19.30 2.47 4.68
CA SER A 91 -19.59 3.49 5.68
C SER A 91 -18.76 3.31 6.96
N ARG A 92 -18.55 2.07 7.40
CA ARG A 92 -17.68 1.79 8.56
C ARG A 92 -16.21 2.19 8.28
N ALA A 93 -15.71 1.90 7.10
CA ALA A 93 -14.35 2.27 6.71
C ALA A 93 -14.23 3.79 6.57
N LEU A 94 -15.21 4.46 5.96
CA LEU A 94 -15.28 5.91 5.81
C LEU A 94 -15.27 6.59 7.19
N ALA A 95 -16.13 6.17 8.11
CA ALA A 95 -16.20 6.74 9.46
C ALA A 95 -14.87 6.64 10.23
N LEU A 96 -14.08 5.58 10.01
CA LEU A 96 -12.74 5.48 10.57
C LEU A 96 -11.80 6.54 9.95
N ARG A 97 -11.83 6.71 8.62
CA ARG A 97 -10.94 7.67 7.92
C ARG A 97 -11.27 9.10 8.29
N GLU A 98 -12.54 9.45 8.42
CA GLU A 98 -13.00 10.77 8.86
C GLU A 98 -12.60 11.12 10.30
N ARG A 99 -12.36 10.12 11.16
CA ARG A 99 -11.76 10.35 12.49
C ARG A 99 -10.25 10.55 12.44
N LEU A 100 -9.59 10.07 11.39
CA LEU A 100 -8.13 10.10 11.27
C LEU A 100 -7.62 11.29 10.46
N TYR A 101 -8.45 11.82 9.56
CA TYR A 101 -8.03 12.81 8.57
C TYR A 101 -9.11 13.88 8.37
N ASP A 102 -8.71 15.14 8.36
CA ASP A 102 -9.59 16.29 8.16
C ASP A 102 -10.01 16.46 6.69
N GLN A 103 -9.29 15.83 5.76
CA GLN A 103 -9.54 15.96 4.33
C GLN A 103 -9.60 14.58 3.65
N PRO A 104 -10.40 14.44 2.58
CA PRO A 104 -10.68 13.14 1.95
C PRO A 104 -9.57 12.67 1.00
N TYR A 105 -8.35 12.58 1.51
CA TYR A 105 -7.17 12.08 0.77
C TYR A 105 -6.51 10.96 1.58
N TYR A 106 -6.89 9.70 1.30
CA TYR A 106 -6.46 8.53 2.06
C TYR A 106 -6.80 7.22 1.35
N ARG A 107 -6.26 6.11 1.79
CA ARG A 107 -6.74 4.77 1.50
C ARG A 107 -8.09 4.57 2.20
N LEU A 108 -9.20 4.57 1.43
CA LEU A 108 -10.55 4.39 1.97
C LEU A 108 -10.81 2.92 2.35
N ILE A 109 -10.46 1.99 1.47
CA ILE A 109 -10.63 0.55 1.69
C ILE A 109 -9.29 -0.16 1.56
N HIS A 110 -8.89 -0.89 2.60
CA HIS A 110 -7.68 -1.70 2.65
C HIS A 110 -8.02 -3.21 2.75
N ALA A 111 -8.67 -3.71 1.73
CA ALA A 111 -9.01 -5.11 1.49
C ALA A 111 -9.60 -5.83 2.73
N GLU A 112 -9.01 -6.96 3.13
CA GLU A 112 -9.48 -7.81 4.22
C GLU A 112 -9.60 -7.07 5.55
N ALA A 113 -8.75 -6.09 5.79
CA ALA A 113 -8.75 -5.33 7.04
C ALA A 113 -9.99 -4.44 7.20
N ASP A 114 -10.62 -4.02 6.10
CA ASP A 114 -11.88 -3.29 6.08
C ASP A 114 -13.10 -4.19 5.78
N GLY A 115 -12.88 -5.51 5.69
CA GLY A 115 -13.92 -6.50 5.46
C GLY A 115 -14.46 -6.54 4.03
N LEU A 116 -13.66 -6.07 3.05
CA LEU A 116 -13.89 -6.17 1.61
C LEU A 116 -12.70 -6.89 0.94
N PRO A 117 -12.56 -8.21 1.11
CA PRO A 117 -11.39 -8.96 0.71
C PRO A 117 -11.00 -8.76 -0.76
N GLY A 118 -9.75 -8.34 -0.98
CA GLY A 118 -9.22 -8.09 -2.32
C GLY A 118 -9.66 -6.78 -2.96
N VAL A 119 -10.40 -5.91 -2.27
CA VAL A 119 -10.78 -4.57 -2.75
C VAL A 119 -9.88 -3.52 -2.13
N ILE A 120 -9.31 -2.67 -2.97
CA ILE A 120 -8.55 -1.49 -2.55
C ILE A 120 -9.22 -0.26 -3.14
N VAL A 121 -9.43 0.78 -2.32
CA VAL A 121 -9.97 2.07 -2.78
C VAL A 121 -9.12 3.19 -2.20
N ASP A 122 -8.51 3.99 -3.07
CA ASP A 122 -7.86 5.25 -2.70
C ASP A 122 -8.80 6.41 -3.02
N ARG A 123 -8.93 7.35 -2.08
CA ARG A 123 -9.75 8.55 -2.23
C ARG A 123 -8.86 9.78 -2.42
N PHE A 124 -9.16 10.55 -3.47
CA PHE A 124 -8.50 11.77 -3.87
C PHE A 124 -9.54 12.90 -3.97
N GLY A 125 -10.02 13.39 -2.83
CA GLY A 125 -11.13 14.33 -2.79
C GLY A 125 -12.42 13.68 -3.29
N ASP A 126 -12.92 14.14 -4.44
CA ASP A 126 -14.14 13.65 -5.09
C ASP A 126 -13.86 12.55 -6.13
N VAL A 127 -12.63 12.06 -6.20
CA VAL A 127 -12.22 10.98 -7.12
C VAL A 127 -11.83 9.74 -6.34
N LEU A 128 -12.30 8.57 -6.79
CA LEU A 128 -11.93 7.27 -6.24
C LEU A 128 -11.14 6.44 -7.27
N ALA A 129 -10.00 5.89 -6.85
CA ALA A 129 -9.28 4.87 -7.60
C ALA A 129 -9.54 3.49 -6.97
N VAL A 130 -10.21 2.60 -7.70
CA VAL A 130 -10.67 1.29 -7.21
C VAL A 130 -9.88 0.17 -7.86
N GLN A 131 -9.34 -0.74 -7.05
CA GLN A 131 -8.66 -1.95 -7.49
C GLN A 131 -9.47 -3.19 -7.04
N PRO A 132 -10.34 -3.76 -7.89
CA PRO A 132 -11.07 -4.99 -7.61
C PRO A 132 -10.17 -6.20 -7.90
N ASN A 133 -9.31 -6.59 -6.93
CA ASN A 133 -8.30 -7.62 -7.12
C ASN A 133 -8.80 -9.05 -6.86
N ALA A 134 -10.08 -9.25 -6.53
CA ALA A 134 -10.71 -10.54 -6.33
C ALA A 134 -11.89 -10.74 -7.29
N ALA A 135 -12.12 -11.96 -7.74
CA ALA A 135 -13.13 -12.25 -8.77
C ALA A 135 -14.55 -11.83 -8.38
N TRP A 136 -14.92 -11.95 -7.10
CA TRP A 136 -16.24 -11.51 -6.61
C TRP A 136 -16.43 -9.99 -6.73
N ALA A 137 -15.36 -9.23 -6.46
CA ALA A 137 -15.39 -7.78 -6.54
C ALA A 137 -15.45 -7.28 -7.99
N GLU A 138 -14.90 -8.06 -8.92
CA GLU A 138 -15.05 -7.81 -10.35
C GLU A 138 -16.48 -8.08 -10.81
N GLN A 139 -17.10 -9.18 -10.37
CA GLN A 139 -18.49 -9.49 -10.71
C GLN A 139 -19.47 -8.46 -10.18
N LEU A 140 -19.26 -7.98 -8.95
CA LEU A 140 -20.09 -6.96 -8.30
C LEU A 140 -19.56 -5.53 -8.51
N PHE A 141 -18.66 -5.32 -9.46
CA PHE A 141 -18.02 -4.02 -9.66
C PHE A 141 -19.03 -2.88 -9.95
N PRO A 142 -20.07 -3.05 -10.76
CA PRO A 142 -21.11 -2.01 -10.95
C PRO A 142 -21.79 -1.62 -9.64
N ASP A 143 -22.19 -2.60 -8.82
CA ASP A 143 -22.83 -2.36 -7.52
C ASP A 143 -21.87 -1.71 -6.52
N LEU A 144 -20.60 -2.12 -6.55
CA LEU A 144 -19.52 -1.52 -5.73
C LEU A 144 -19.32 -0.04 -6.09
N VAL A 145 -19.28 0.30 -7.39
CA VAL A 145 -19.15 1.68 -7.86
C VAL A 145 -20.35 2.53 -7.43
N ALA A 146 -21.56 2.04 -7.66
CA ALA A 146 -22.79 2.75 -7.27
C ALA A 146 -22.82 3.01 -5.75
N THR A 147 -22.49 1.99 -4.95
CA THR A 147 -22.47 2.09 -3.48
C THR A 147 -21.35 3.02 -2.99
N LEU A 148 -20.18 3.00 -3.60
CA LEU A 148 -19.07 3.91 -3.26
C LEU A 148 -19.50 5.37 -3.47
N ILE A 149 -20.16 5.67 -4.58
CA ILE A 149 -20.66 7.01 -4.88
C ILE A 149 -21.73 7.43 -3.88
N ASP A 150 -22.71 6.59 -3.62
CA ASP A 150 -23.80 6.87 -2.67
C ASP A 150 -23.27 7.18 -1.26
N VAL A 151 -22.27 6.42 -0.81
CA VAL A 151 -21.71 6.56 0.55
C VAL A 151 -20.73 7.73 0.66
N THR A 152 -19.93 7.99 -0.38
CA THR A 152 -18.83 8.96 -0.29
C THR A 152 -19.13 10.32 -0.90
N GLY A 153 -20.18 10.40 -1.76
CA GLY A 153 -20.48 11.58 -2.58
C GLY A 153 -19.43 11.84 -3.68
N ALA A 154 -18.60 10.87 -4.02
CA ALA A 154 -17.56 11.04 -5.04
C ALA A 154 -18.17 11.31 -6.41
N ALA A 155 -17.52 12.18 -7.21
CA ALA A 155 -17.97 12.57 -8.54
C ALA A 155 -17.43 11.63 -9.64
N ALA A 156 -16.31 10.95 -9.40
CA ALA A 156 -15.68 10.08 -10.38
C ALA A 156 -15.05 8.83 -9.76
N VAL A 157 -15.07 7.74 -10.53
CA VAL A 157 -14.47 6.46 -10.16
C VAL A 157 -13.63 5.93 -11.30
N TYR A 158 -12.34 5.67 -11.02
CA TYR A 158 -11.40 5.02 -11.92
C TYR A 158 -11.14 3.58 -11.47
N LYS A 159 -11.35 2.62 -12.37
CA LYS A 159 -10.94 1.22 -12.18
C LYS A 159 -9.46 1.06 -12.52
N ASN A 160 -8.65 0.71 -11.55
CA ASN A 160 -7.26 0.35 -11.78
C ASN A 160 -7.10 -1.18 -11.70
N ALA A 161 -6.90 -1.80 -12.85
CA ALA A 161 -6.79 -3.26 -12.98
C ALA A 161 -5.33 -3.75 -13.16
N SER A 162 -4.33 -2.88 -13.01
CA SER A 162 -2.91 -3.17 -13.30
C SER A 162 -2.22 -4.07 -12.27
N GLY A 163 -2.92 -4.52 -11.22
CA GLY A 163 -2.34 -5.26 -10.11
C GLY A 163 -2.02 -6.74 -10.43
N ARG A 164 -0.81 -7.22 -10.08
CA ARG A 164 -0.43 -8.65 -10.21
C ARG A 164 -1.42 -9.61 -9.52
N ALA A 165 -2.08 -9.17 -8.46
CA ALA A 165 -3.06 -9.97 -7.73
C ALA A 165 -4.24 -10.42 -8.62
N ARG A 166 -4.64 -9.59 -9.59
CA ARG A 166 -5.72 -9.91 -10.54
C ARG A 166 -5.39 -11.13 -11.41
N GLY A 167 -4.17 -11.22 -11.92
CA GLY A 167 -3.73 -12.39 -12.69
C GLY A 167 -3.77 -13.70 -11.89
N LEU A 168 -3.56 -13.64 -10.56
CA LEU A 168 -3.68 -14.81 -9.67
C LEU A 168 -5.14 -15.24 -9.45
N GLU A 169 -6.09 -14.34 -9.70
CA GLU A 169 -7.54 -14.60 -9.65
C GLU A 169 -8.12 -14.94 -11.04
N GLY A 170 -7.31 -14.89 -12.11
CA GLY A 170 -7.74 -15.16 -13.48
C GLY A 170 -8.48 -13.97 -14.12
N LEU A 171 -8.26 -12.76 -13.61
CA LEU A 171 -8.87 -11.52 -14.10
C LEU A 171 -7.98 -10.82 -15.12
N ASP A 172 -8.61 -10.04 -16.01
CA ASP A 172 -7.92 -9.16 -16.95
C ASP A 172 -7.23 -7.96 -16.24
N ASP A 173 -6.50 -7.16 -17.01
CA ASP A 173 -5.82 -5.94 -16.57
C ASP A 173 -6.42 -4.66 -17.19
N VAL A 174 -7.68 -4.71 -17.64
CA VAL A 174 -8.35 -3.59 -18.30
C VAL A 174 -8.75 -2.52 -17.28
N SER A 175 -7.98 -1.44 -17.27
CA SER A 175 -8.24 -0.24 -16.47
C SER A 175 -9.09 0.76 -17.25
N GLY A 176 -9.82 1.62 -16.56
CA GLY A 176 -10.62 2.65 -17.23
C GLY A 176 -11.49 3.45 -16.28
N LEU A 177 -12.05 4.54 -16.82
CA LEU A 177 -13.02 5.35 -16.13
C LEU A 177 -14.34 4.56 -16.01
N ALA A 178 -14.80 4.34 -14.76
CA ALA A 178 -16.06 3.66 -14.49
C ALA A 178 -17.22 4.64 -14.38
N MET A 179 -16.98 5.86 -13.87
CA MET A 179 -17.98 6.92 -13.77
C MET A 179 -17.34 8.31 -13.70
N GLY A 180 -18.04 9.33 -14.19
CA GLY A 180 -17.65 10.74 -14.11
C GLY A 180 -16.59 11.13 -15.13
N SER A 181 -15.82 12.15 -14.80
CA SER A 181 -14.64 12.62 -15.56
C SER A 181 -13.53 12.96 -14.59
N ILE A 182 -12.26 12.80 -15.02
CA ILE A 182 -11.09 13.03 -14.18
C ILE A 182 -10.09 13.87 -14.96
N ASP A 183 -9.77 15.03 -14.42
CA ASP A 183 -8.67 15.86 -14.91
C ASP A 183 -7.41 15.52 -14.11
N THR A 184 -6.36 15.07 -14.77
CA THR A 184 -5.07 14.75 -14.15
C THR A 184 -3.98 15.74 -14.54
N PRO A 185 -2.99 15.96 -13.68
CA PRO A 185 -2.79 15.39 -12.35
C PRO A 185 -3.71 15.99 -11.28
N LEU A 186 -4.13 15.16 -10.31
CA LEU A 186 -4.90 15.60 -9.15
C LEU A 186 -4.01 16.26 -8.12
N ASP A 187 -4.50 17.34 -7.49
CA ASP A 187 -3.85 17.98 -6.37
C ASP A 187 -4.23 17.28 -5.06
N VAL A 188 -3.23 16.83 -4.31
CA VAL A 188 -3.42 16.09 -3.05
C VAL A 188 -2.76 16.85 -1.90
N PRO A 189 -3.52 17.62 -1.12
CA PRO A 189 -3.00 18.27 0.09
C PRO A 189 -2.73 17.23 1.18
N MET A 190 -1.48 17.15 1.63
CA MET A 190 -1.05 16.20 2.67
C MET A 190 0.24 16.72 3.34
N ASN A 191 0.33 16.61 4.68
CA ASN A 191 1.52 17.00 5.45
C ASN A 191 1.99 18.46 5.19
N GLY A 192 1.06 19.37 4.91
CA GLY A 192 1.36 20.78 4.64
C GLY A 192 1.87 21.07 3.22
N ALA A 193 1.99 20.06 2.36
CA ALA A 193 2.38 20.18 0.96
C ALA A 193 1.23 19.80 0.02
N ILE A 194 1.34 20.20 -1.25
CA ILE A 194 0.46 19.76 -2.34
C ILE A 194 1.27 18.79 -3.20
N TYR A 195 0.78 17.55 -3.32
CA TYR A 195 1.33 16.55 -4.21
C TYR A 195 0.52 16.46 -5.48
N CYS A 196 1.16 16.19 -6.61
CA CYS A 196 0.46 15.96 -7.86
C CYS A 196 0.39 14.44 -8.13
N ALA A 197 -0.82 13.89 -8.25
CA ALA A 197 -1.06 12.48 -8.48
C ALA A 197 -1.64 12.25 -9.89
N ASP A 198 -0.95 11.47 -10.73
CA ASP A 198 -1.49 10.99 -11.99
C ASP A 198 -2.06 9.58 -11.80
N ILE A 199 -3.38 9.50 -11.62
CA ILE A 199 -4.06 8.22 -11.37
C ILE A 199 -4.38 7.45 -12.65
N LEU A 200 -4.31 8.07 -13.82
CA LEU A 200 -4.60 7.45 -15.13
C LEU A 200 -3.35 6.86 -15.78
N GLY A 201 -2.22 7.58 -15.72
CA GLY A 201 -0.95 7.16 -16.33
C GLY A 201 0.17 6.82 -15.35
N GLY A 202 -0.01 7.12 -14.06
CA GLY A 202 0.98 6.91 -13.02
C GLY A 202 1.14 5.46 -12.56
N GLN A 203 2.23 5.18 -11.83
CA GLN A 203 2.41 3.87 -11.18
C GLN A 203 1.35 3.65 -10.10
N LYS A 204 0.73 2.47 -10.07
CA LYS A 204 -0.35 2.09 -9.15
C LYS A 204 -1.50 3.13 -9.19
N THR A 205 -1.75 3.82 -8.06
CA THR A 205 -2.78 4.85 -7.93
C THR A 205 -2.21 6.27 -7.95
N GLY A 206 -0.97 6.46 -8.40
CA GLY A 206 -0.33 7.77 -8.57
C GLY A 206 0.29 8.37 -7.29
N LEU A 207 -0.09 7.92 -6.11
CA LEU A 207 0.45 8.38 -4.82
C LEU A 207 0.40 7.26 -3.76
N TYR A 208 1.32 7.29 -2.81
CA TYR A 208 1.42 6.32 -1.72
C TYR A 208 1.00 6.95 -0.39
N PHE A 209 -0.25 6.72 0.04
CA PHE A 209 -0.77 7.23 1.31
C PHE A 209 -0.16 6.53 2.54
N ASP A 210 0.31 5.29 2.38
CA ASP A 210 0.88 4.49 3.46
C ASP A 210 2.10 5.15 4.12
N GLN A 211 2.88 5.93 3.37
CA GLN A 211 4.07 6.64 3.86
C GLN A 211 3.76 7.97 4.58
N ARG A 212 2.50 8.43 4.62
CA ARG A 212 2.10 9.73 5.21
C ARG A 212 2.70 10.00 6.60
N PRO A 213 2.62 9.09 7.59
CA PRO A 213 3.20 9.33 8.91
C PRO A 213 4.73 9.36 8.90
N ASN A 214 5.37 8.59 8.01
CA ASN A 214 6.82 8.59 7.85
C ASN A 214 7.30 9.88 7.18
N HIS A 215 6.56 10.41 6.19
CA HIS A 215 6.82 11.75 5.62
C HIS A 215 6.76 12.82 6.72
N ALA A 216 5.73 12.81 7.56
CA ALA A 216 5.55 13.78 8.64
C ALA A 216 6.66 13.73 9.70
N LEU A 217 7.15 12.52 10.04
CA LEU A 217 8.25 12.38 10.99
C LEU A 217 9.58 12.82 10.37
N ALA A 218 9.89 12.41 9.14
CA ALA A 218 11.09 12.86 8.42
C ALA A 218 11.11 14.38 8.26
N ALA A 219 9.97 14.98 7.94
CA ALA A 219 9.84 16.43 7.80
C ALA A 219 10.16 17.18 9.10
N ARG A 220 9.77 16.65 10.26
CA ARG A 220 10.14 17.25 11.57
C ARG A 220 11.64 17.18 11.84
N LEU A 221 12.28 16.06 11.45
CA LEU A 221 13.73 15.87 11.64
C LEU A 221 14.56 16.73 10.67
N ALA A 222 13.99 17.08 9.51
CA ALA A 222 14.66 17.84 8.45
C ALA A 222 14.57 19.37 8.59
N ARG A 223 13.89 19.91 9.62
CA ARG A 223 13.70 21.36 9.77
C ARG A 223 15.02 22.13 9.78
N GLY A 224 15.11 23.17 8.96
CA GLY A 224 16.27 24.04 8.83
C GLY A 224 17.45 23.43 8.08
N GLY A 225 17.41 22.13 7.79
CA GLY A 225 18.49 21.38 7.15
C GLY A 225 18.23 21.08 5.67
N SER A 226 19.23 20.49 5.04
CA SER A 226 19.20 19.99 3.67
C SER A 226 18.70 18.55 3.61
N VAL A 227 17.94 18.20 2.57
CA VAL A 227 17.34 16.89 2.39
C VAL A 227 17.77 16.23 1.07
N LEU A 228 18.12 14.95 1.12
CA LEU A 228 18.26 14.09 -0.03
C LEU A 228 17.16 13.02 0.04
N ASP A 229 16.27 13.00 -0.97
CA ASP A 229 15.15 12.05 -1.09
C ASP A 229 15.39 11.14 -2.27
N VAL A 230 15.79 9.89 -2.01
CA VAL A 230 16.18 8.90 -3.03
C VAL A 230 15.06 7.88 -3.21
N PHE A 231 14.71 7.59 -4.45
CA PHE A 231 13.49 6.91 -4.88
C PHE A 231 12.26 7.78 -4.56
N SER A 232 12.39 9.06 -4.86
CA SER A 232 11.47 10.10 -4.37
C SER A 232 10.06 10.02 -4.97
N HIS A 233 9.87 9.31 -6.10
CA HIS A 233 8.62 9.29 -6.84
C HIS A 233 8.12 10.73 -7.07
N VAL A 234 6.91 11.08 -6.64
CA VAL A 234 6.35 12.45 -6.73
C VAL A 234 6.79 13.37 -5.58
N GLY A 235 7.92 13.09 -4.95
CA GLY A 235 8.51 13.94 -3.91
C GLY A 235 7.89 13.79 -2.52
N GLY A 236 7.49 12.58 -2.14
CA GLY A 236 6.78 12.32 -0.90
C GLY A 236 7.47 12.89 0.35
N PHE A 237 8.74 12.59 0.54
CA PHE A 237 9.52 13.07 1.66
C PHE A 237 10.05 14.50 1.45
N SER A 238 10.53 14.82 0.24
CA SER A 238 11.08 16.14 -0.06
C SER A 238 10.05 17.26 0.08
N LEU A 239 8.84 17.11 -0.44
CA LEU A 239 7.80 18.14 -0.35
C LEU A 239 7.31 18.33 1.09
N ALA A 240 7.10 17.24 1.85
CA ALA A 240 6.77 17.34 3.27
C ALA A 240 7.87 18.06 4.07
N ALA A 241 9.14 17.74 3.81
CA ALA A 241 10.26 18.37 4.48
C ALA A 241 10.35 19.88 4.18
N LEU A 242 10.21 20.29 2.91
CA LEU A 242 10.23 21.68 2.50
C LEU A 242 9.06 22.47 3.09
N ALA A 243 7.84 21.89 3.09
CA ALA A 243 6.67 22.50 3.73
C ALA A 243 6.85 22.68 5.24
N ALA A 244 7.59 21.77 5.90
CA ALA A 244 7.90 21.85 7.33
C ALA A 244 9.09 22.77 7.65
N GLY A 245 9.73 23.39 6.66
CA GLY A 245 10.81 24.36 6.84
C GLY A 245 12.23 23.81 6.62
N ALA A 246 12.42 22.74 5.87
CA ALA A 246 13.73 22.34 5.38
C ALA A 246 14.31 23.46 4.48
N ALA A 247 15.63 23.66 4.52
CA ALA A 247 16.29 24.73 3.77
C ALA A 247 16.31 24.44 2.27
N GLU A 248 16.59 23.19 1.88
CA GLU A 248 16.56 22.71 0.51
C GLU A 248 16.27 21.20 0.45
N ALA A 249 15.80 20.72 -0.68
CA ALA A 249 15.65 19.30 -0.95
C ALA A 249 16.10 18.95 -2.36
N LEU A 250 16.82 17.83 -2.48
CA LEU A 250 17.17 17.16 -3.73
C LEU A 250 16.40 15.85 -3.86
N ALA A 251 15.44 15.78 -4.77
CA ALA A 251 14.68 14.58 -5.10
C ALA A 251 15.39 13.80 -6.22
N VAL A 252 15.57 12.50 -6.03
CA VAL A 252 16.22 11.59 -6.99
C VAL A 252 15.30 10.44 -7.34
N ASP A 253 14.99 10.29 -8.63
CA ASP A 253 14.19 9.17 -9.13
C ASP A 253 14.63 8.78 -10.56
N ALA A 254 14.34 7.56 -10.97
CA ALA A 254 14.56 7.11 -12.34
C ALA A 254 13.49 7.61 -13.32
N SER A 255 12.30 7.95 -12.82
CA SER A 255 11.16 8.44 -13.61
C SER A 255 11.18 9.96 -13.76
N ALA A 256 11.42 10.45 -14.96
CA ALA A 256 11.30 11.88 -15.25
C ALA A 256 9.87 12.38 -14.98
N ALA A 257 8.85 11.63 -15.42
CA ALA A 257 7.46 12.02 -15.22
C ALA A 257 7.08 12.16 -13.73
N ALA A 258 7.60 11.28 -12.86
CA ALA A 258 7.38 11.41 -11.42
C ALA A 258 8.07 12.67 -10.85
N LEU A 259 9.28 12.97 -11.30
CA LEU A 259 10.01 14.19 -10.89
C LEU A 259 9.34 15.47 -11.39
N ASP A 260 8.74 15.47 -12.59
CA ASP A 260 7.97 16.60 -13.12
C ASP A 260 6.72 16.85 -12.26
N LEU A 261 6.03 15.78 -11.81
CA LEU A 261 4.94 15.89 -10.85
C LEU A 261 5.41 16.42 -9.49
N ALA A 262 6.60 16.00 -9.01
CA ALA A 262 7.19 16.51 -7.79
C ALA A 262 7.51 18.01 -7.91
N ALA A 263 8.08 18.45 -9.03
CA ALA A 263 8.35 19.86 -9.30
C ALA A 263 7.06 20.70 -9.36
N SER A 264 6.01 20.17 -9.98
CA SER A 264 4.67 20.78 -9.99
C SER A 264 4.11 20.92 -8.58
N GLY A 265 4.23 19.88 -7.76
CA GLY A 265 3.84 19.91 -6.35
C GLY A 265 4.62 20.93 -5.53
N ALA A 266 5.94 21.03 -5.77
CA ALA A 266 6.80 22.03 -5.13
C ALA A 266 6.36 23.46 -5.48
N ALA A 267 6.04 23.72 -6.73
CA ALA A 267 5.54 25.03 -7.18
C ALA A 267 4.19 25.37 -6.53
N LYS A 268 3.24 24.42 -6.52
CA LYS A 268 1.92 24.59 -5.89
C LYS A 268 1.99 24.76 -4.35
N THR A 269 2.99 24.14 -3.72
CA THR A 269 3.28 24.30 -2.28
C THR A 269 3.97 25.65 -1.97
N GLY A 270 4.49 26.36 -2.98
CA GLY A 270 5.24 27.61 -2.79
C GLY A 270 6.68 27.40 -2.31
N VAL A 271 7.27 26.24 -2.62
CA VAL A 271 8.65 25.86 -2.20
C VAL A 271 9.56 25.51 -3.38
N GLY A 272 9.15 25.87 -4.59
CA GLY A 272 9.87 25.52 -5.82
C GLY A 272 11.29 26.07 -5.91
N ASP A 273 11.57 27.21 -5.30
CA ASP A 273 12.90 27.84 -5.22
C ASP A 273 13.91 26.98 -4.41
N ARG A 274 13.43 26.18 -3.46
CA ARG A 274 14.22 25.31 -2.58
C ARG A 274 14.21 23.85 -3.00
N PHE A 275 13.40 23.49 -4.01
CA PHE A 275 13.31 22.13 -4.56
C PHE A 275 14.28 21.96 -5.74
N ARG A 276 15.01 20.86 -5.73
CA ARG A 276 15.85 20.41 -6.85
C ARG A 276 15.52 18.95 -7.16
N MET A 277 15.69 18.56 -8.43
CA MET A 277 15.49 17.19 -8.85
C MET A 277 16.66 16.68 -9.70
N GLN A 278 16.93 15.41 -9.62
CA GLN A 278 17.93 14.70 -10.43
C GLN A 278 17.38 13.38 -10.90
N LYS A 279 17.20 13.22 -12.22
CA LYS A 279 16.87 11.93 -12.80
C LYS A 279 18.11 11.04 -12.85
N GLY A 280 17.99 9.78 -12.39
CA GLY A 280 19.06 8.81 -12.49
C GLY A 280 18.78 7.51 -11.73
N ASP A 281 19.65 6.53 -11.95
CA ASP A 281 19.70 5.34 -11.10
C ASP A 281 20.18 5.73 -9.70
N ALA A 282 19.43 5.33 -8.69
CA ALA A 282 19.69 5.71 -7.31
C ALA A 282 21.10 5.33 -6.83
N PHE A 283 21.59 4.15 -7.20
CA PHE A 283 22.93 3.70 -6.79
C PHE A 283 24.04 4.49 -7.46
N VAL A 284 23.86 4.89 -8.72
CA VAL A 284 24.79 5.74 -9.45
C VAL A 284 24.81 7.14 -8.83
N VAL A 285 23.64 7.75 -8.63
CA VAL A 285 23.54 9.11 -8.07
C VAL A 285 24.10 9.16 -6.64
N LEU A 286 23.81 8.16 -5.79
CA LEU A 286 24.41 8.09 -4.45
C LEU A 286 25.96 8.02 -4.50
N ALA A 287 26.53 7.27 -5.46
CA ALA A 287 27.98 7.18 -5.62
C ALA A 287 28.59 8.51 -6.12
N ASP A 288 27.96 9.16 -7.09
CA ASP A 288 28.41 10.44 -7.64
C ASP A 288 28.37 11.55 -6.59
N LEU A 289 27.31 11.63 -5.79
CA LEU A 289 27.19 12.58 -4.70
C LEU A 289 28.27 12.35 -3.62
N ALA A 290 28.57 11.09 -3.30
CA ALA A 290 29.61 10.74 -2.36
C ALA A 290 31.02 11.11 -2.89
N ALA A 291 31.28 10.84 -4.17
CA ALA A 291 32.54 11.22 -4.84
C ALA A 291 32.70 12.75 -4.89
N ALA A 292 31.61 13.49 -5.06
CA ALA A 292 31.56 14.97 -4.99
C ALA A 292 31.66 15.53 -3.55
N GLY A 293 31.79 14.68 -2.53
CA GLY A 293 31.89 15.12 -1.13
C GLY A 293 30.60 15.73 -0.55
N ARG A 294 29.46 15.53 -1.22
CA ARG A 294 28.16 16.08 -0.77
C ARG A 294 27.72 15.45 0.56
N ARG A 295 27.09 16.26 1.40
CA ARG A 295 26.45 15.83 2.65
C ARG A 295 25.09 16.52 2.79
N PHE A 296 24.17 15.84 3.49
CA PHE A 296 22.82 16.32 3.75
C PHE A 296 22.49 16.08 5.23
N ASP A 297 21.71 16.96 5.82
CA ASP A 297 21.26 16.84 7.22
C ASP A 297 20.26 15.67 7.38
N THR A 298 19.48 15.40 6.35
CA THR A 298 18.56 14.25 6.30
C THR A 298 18.68 13.55 4.94
N VAL A 299 18.93 12.26 4.96
CA VAL A 299 18.91 11.39 3.77
C VAL A 299 17.79 10.37 3.91
N VAL A 300 16.93 10.29 2.90
CA VAL A 300 15.83 9.32 2.83
C VAL A 300 16.07 8.37 1.67
N CYS A 301 15.84 7.08 1.91
CA CYS A 301 15.83 6.05 0.87
C CYS A 301 14.58 5.19 1.03
N ASP A 302 13.62 5.32 0.09
CA ASP A 302 12.39 4.52 0.02
C ASP A 302 12.33 3.68 -1.27
N PRO A 303 13.18 2.64 -1.37
CA PRO A 303 13.30 1.84 -2.59
C PRO A 303 12.07 0.98 -2.84
N PRO A 304 11.86 0.53 -4.09
CA PRO A 304 10.90 -0.51 -4.40
C PRO A 304 11.22 -1.80 -3.62
N ALA A 305 10.26 -2.73 -3.56
CA ALA A 305 10.42 -3.97 -2.83
C ALA A 305 11.58 -4.83 -3.37
N PHE A 306 12.74 -4.80 -2.72
CA PHE A 306 13.89 -5.64 -3.10
C PHE A 306 13.69 -7.12 -2.76
N ALA A 307 12.80 -7.44 -1.81
CA ALA A 307 12.44 -8.82 -1.45
C ALA A 307 10.92 -9.03 -1.54
N PRO A 308 10.33 -9.05 -2.76
CA PRO A 308 8.88 -9.17 -2.92
C PRO A 308 8.34 -10.56 -2.52
N ALA A 309 9.21 -11.58 -2.48
CA ALA A 309 8.86 -12.96 -2.11
C ALA A 309 10.05 -13.67 -1.45
N LYS A 310 9.77 -14.76 -0.73
CA LYS A 310 10.79 -15.54 0.01
C LYS A 310 12.05 -15.90 -0.80
N PRO A 311 11.96 -16.33 -2.08
CA PRO A 311 13.17 -16.64 -2.87
C PRO A 311 14.10 -15.45 -3.08
N ALA A 312 13.57 -14.21 -3.07
CA ALA A 312 14.35 -12.99 -3.25
C ALA A 312 14.91 -12.41 -1.94
N LEU A 313 14.63 -13.03 -0.78
CA LEU A 313 14.94 -12.46 0.53
C LEU A 313 16.42 -12.10 0.70
N GLU A 314 17.32 -13.05 0.48
CA GLU A 314 18.75 -12.85 0.70
C GLU A 314 19.35 -11.79 -0.23
N ALA A 315 18.93 -11.78 -1.50
CA ALA A 315 19.37 -10.76 -2.46
C ALA A 315 18.82 -9.38 -2.06
N GLY A 316 17.56 -9.32 -1.63
CA GLY A 316 16.92 -8.10 -1.17
C GLY A 316 17.58 -7.53 0.09
N LEU A 317 17.92 -8.36 1.08
CA LEU A 317 18.64 -7.92 2.29
C LEU A 317 20.00 -7.33 1.96
N ARG A 318 20.76 -7.93 1.01
CA ARG A 318 22.01 -7.34 0.51
C ARG A 318 21.80 -5.99 -0.18
N ALA A 319 20.70 -5.82 -0.91
CA ALA A 319 20.38 -4.54 -1.54
C ALA A 319 20.03 -3.47 -0.50
N TYR A 320 19.25 -3.78 0.55
CA TYR A 320 18.98 -2.87 1.66
C TYR A 320 20.28 -2.50 2.42
N GLU A 321 21.16 -3.45 2.68
CA GLU A 321 22.47 -3.19 3.28
C GLU A 321 23.30 -2.23 2.42
N ARG A 322 23.33 -2.45 1.08
CA ARG A 322 24.05 -1.60 0.13
C ARG A 322 23.49 -0.17 0.12
N VAL A 323 22.17 0.00 0.03
CA VAL A 323 21.52 1.33 0.05
C VAL A 323 21.85 2.06 1.35
N ALA A 324 21.67 1.40 2.51
CA ALA A 324 21.94 1.99 3.81
C ALA A 324 23.42 2.42 3.95
N ARG A 325 24.37 1.62 3.44
CA ARG A 325 25.79 1.96 3.44
C ARG A 325 26.09 3.20 2.62
N MET A 326 25.57 3.26 1.39
CA MET A 326 25.83 4.39 0.48
C MET A 326 25.17 5.67 0.99
N ALA A 327 23.93 5.58 1.46
CA ALA A 327 23.19 6.70 2.01
C ALA A 327 23.84 7.26 3.30
N ALA A 328 24.34 6.38 4.19
CA ALA A 328 25.02 6.79 5.43
C ALA A 328 26.28 7.64 5.17
N GLN A 329 26.96 7.42 4.05
CA GLN A 329 28.12 8.25 3.63
C GLN A 329 27.72 9.69 3.28
N LEU A 330 26.46 9.93 2.95
CA LEU A 330 25.93 11.24 2.56
C LEU A 330 25.28 12.00 3.71
N VAL A 331 25.10 11.36 4.87
CA VAL A 331 24.55 12.03 6.06
C VAL A 331 25.62 12.89 6.73
N ALA A 332 25.29 14.15 7.00
CA ALA A 332 26.15 15.05 7.80
C ALA A 332 26.34 14.49 9.23
N PRO A 333 27.45 14.81 9.92
CA PRO A 333 27.61 14.45 11.32
C PRO A 333 26.45 14.92 12.19
N GLY A 334 25.86 14.04 13.00
CA GLY A 334 24.68 14.31 13.80
C GLY A 334 23.36 14.35 13.03
N GLY A 335 23.38 14.14 11.71
CA GLY A 335 22.21 14.13 10.82
C GLY A 335 21.42 12.83 10.87
N PHE A 336 20.42 12.72 9.99
CA PHE A 336 19.45 11.64 10.01
C PHE A 336 19.48 10.81 8.72
N LEU A 337 19.34 9.49 8.87
CA LEU A 337 19.11 8.55 7.80
C LEU A 337 17.74 7.90 7.99
N VAL A 338 16.89 7.99 6.98
CA VAL A 338 15.61 7.26 6.93
C VAL A 338 15.72 6.20 5.84
N VAL A 339 15.55 4.95 6.22
CA VAL A 339 15.48 3.82 5.25
C VAL A 339 14.15 3.12 5.37
N CYS A 340 13.51 2.87 4.22
CA CYS A 340 12.19 2.25 4.14
C CYS A 340 12.24 0.90 3.42
N SER A 341 11.24 0.07 3.67
CA SER A 341 11.03 -1.20 2.97
C SER A 341 9.57 -1.57 2.93
N CYS A 342 9.04 -1.78 1.72
CA CYS A 342 7.72 -2.37 1.49
C CYS A 342 7.80 -3.88 1.16
N SER A 343 8.93 -4.54 1.39
CA SER A 343 9.13 -5.96 1.10
C SER A 343 8.40 -6.86 2.09
N HIS A 344 7.46 -7.69 1.60
CA HIS A 344 6.73 -8.65 2.44
C HIS A 344 7.64 -9.73 3.04
N ALA A 345 8.65 -10.21 2.29
CA ALA A 345 9.53 -11.27 2.76
C ALA A 345 10.56 -10.83 3.81
N ALA A 346 10.91 -9.54 3.82
CA ALA A 346 11.83 -8.97 4.80
C ALA A 346 11.05 -8.41 6.00
N ASP A 347 10.98 -9.18 7.08
CA ASP A 347 10.44 -8.70 8.35
C ASP A 347 11.28 -7.58 8.96
N LEU A 348 10.74 -6.86 9.94
CA LEU A 348 11.42 -5.74 10.59
C LEU A 348 12.78 -6.13 11.22
N PRO A 349 12.94 -7.27 11.93
CA PRO A 349 14.23 -7.67 12.47
C PRO A 349 15.30 -7.86 11.40
N LYS A 350 14.98 -8.56 10.29
CA LYS A 350 15.92 -8.80 9.19
C LYS A 350 16.28 -7.50 8.47
N PHE A 351 15.27 -6.67 8.17
CA PHE A 351 15.47 -5.36 7.54
C PHE A 351 16.35 -4.45 8.40
N ARG A 352 16.06 -4.36 9.71
CA ARG A 352 16.85 -3.58 10.68
C ARG A 352 18.30 -4.05 10.72
N THR A 353 18.52 -5.37 10.82
CA THR A 353 19.86 -5.94 10.86
C THR A 353 20.65 -5.61 9.58
N ALA A 354 20.05 -5.75 8.40
CA ALA A 354 20.67 -5.43 7.13
C ALA A 354 21.03 -3.93 7.03
N SER A 355 20.09 -3.05 7.40
CA SER A 355 20.28 -1.60 7.37
C SER A 355 21.40 -1.15 8.32
N LEU A 356 21.39 -1.61 9.57
CA LEU A 356 22.44 -1.27 10.57
C LEU A 356 23.81 -1.82 10.18
N ARG A 357 23.87 -3.01 9.56
CA ARG A 357 25.13 -3.54 9.01
C ARG A 357 25.66 -2.65 7.89
N GLY A 358 24.77 -2.14 7.04
CA GLY A 358 25.13 -1.18 6.00
C GLY A 358 25.73 0.10 6.58
N VAL A 359 25.07 0.69 7.59
CA VAL A 359 25.59 1.87 8.30
C VAL A 359 26.97 1.58 8.93
N GLY A 360 27.13 0.47 9.67
CA GLY A 360 28.41 0.10 10.28
C GLY A 360 29.52 -0.08 9.24
N ARG A 361 29.22 -0.64 8.06
CA ARG A 361 30.19 -0.76 6.95
C ARG A 361 30.57 0.56 6.29
N SER A 362 29.83 1.64 6.54
CA SER A 362 30.24 3.00 6.13
C SER A 362 31.18 3.67 7.14
N GLY A 363 31.52 2.99 8.25
CA GLY A 363 32.34 3.52 9.33
C GLY A 363 31.57 4.42 10.30
N ARG A 364 30.21 4.44 10.22
CA ARG A 364 29.33 5.28 11.06
C ARG A 364 28.65 4.46 12.15
N SER A 365 28.37 5.08 13.28
CA SER A 365 27.47 4.56 14.30
C SER A 365 26.08 5.21 14.18
N ALA A 366 25.06 4.53 14.72
CA ALA A 366 23.68 4.99 14.62
C ALA A 366 22.89 4.78 15.92
N GLN A 367 22.00 5.73 16.19
CA GLN A 367 20.92 5.59 17.17
C GLN A 367 19.59 5.42 16.40
N ILE A 368 18.79 4.41 16.74
CA ILE A 368 17.42 4.28 16.21
C ILE A 368 16.53 5.24 17.00
N VAL A 369 16.09 6.31 16.36
CA VAL A 369 15.22 7.32 17.01
C VAL A 369 13.75 6.99 16.87
N ALA A 370 13.38 6.25 15.81
CA ALA A 370 12.02 5.76 15.64
C ALA A 370 11.97 4.56 14.66
N THR A 371 10.87 3.80 14.75
CA THR A 371 10.48 2.81 13.74
C THR A 371 9.10 3.18 13.24
N GLY A 372 8.96 3.36 11.93
CA GLY A 372 7.71 3.69 11.26
C GLY A 372 7.04 2.48 10.61
N ALA A 373 5.76 2.63 10.32
CA ALA A 373 4.91 1.67 9.63
C ALA A 373 3.99 2.40 8.64
N ALA A 374 3.10 1.67 7.98
CA ALA A 374 2.05 2.26 7.16
C ALA A 374 1.10 3.12 8.01
N GLY A 375 0.50 4.12 7.38
CA GLY A 375 -0.48 4.99 8.01
C GLY A 375 -1.71 4.23 8.51
N PRO A 376 -2.49 4.82 9.45
CA PRO A 376 -3.65 4.16 10.04
C PRO A 376 -4.82 3.96 9.06
N ASP A 377 -4.77 4.56 7.89
CA ASP A 377 -5.64 4.26 6.74
C ASP A 377 -5.28 2.95 6.02
N HIS A 378 -4.18 2.32 6.41
CA HIS A 378 -3.75 0.99 5.99
C HIS A 378 -3.79 0.03 7.20
N PRO A 379 -4.96 -0.28 7.75
CA PRO A 379 -5.06 -1.10 8.95
C PRO A 379 -4.50 -2.50 8.71
N VAL A 380 -3.84 -3.04 9.75
CA VAL A 380 -3.30 -4.39 9.71
C VAL A 380 -4.40 -5.39 10.07
N HIS A 381 -4.59 -6.41 9.22
CA HIS A 381 -5.50 -7.50 9.54
C HIS A 381 -4.81 -8.47 10.53
N PRO A 382 -5.41 -8.79 11.70
CA PRO A 382 -4.73 -9.56 12.76
C PRO A 382 -4.21 -10.94 12.33
N TYR A 383 -4.85 -11.56 11.33
CA TYR A 383 -4.48 -12.88 10.81
C TYR A 383 -3.62 -12.83 9.55
N LEU A 384 -3.27 -11.64 9.04
CA LEU A 384 -2.48 -11.46 7.83
C LEU A 384 -1.23 -10.64 8.12
N ALA A 385 -0.13 -11.32 8.48
CA ALA A 385 1.14 -10.66 8.74
C ALA A 385 1.64 -9.81 7.56
N GLU A 386 1.29 -10.20 6.34
CA GLU A 386 1.59 -9.49 5.10
C GLU A 386 0.92 -8.11 5.01
N SER A 387 -0.14 -7.85 5.75
CA SER A 387 -0.75 -6.52 5.80
C SER A 387 0.11 -5.49 6.56
N ALA A 388 1.07 -5.94 7.38
CA ALA A 388 2.08 -5.09 8.03
C ALA A 388 3.38 -5.00 7.19
N TYR A 389 3.25 -4.70 5.92
CA TYR A 389 4.34 -4.78 4.95
C TYR A 389 5.34 -3.62 5.00
N LEU A 390 4.93 -2.42 5.39
CA LEU A 390 5.76 -1.23 5.39
C LEU A 390 6.56 -1.10 6.69
N LYS A 391 7.84 -0.82 6.56
CA LYS A 391 8.78 -0.55 7.65
C LYS A 391 9.63 0.65 7.30
N ALA A 392 9.85 1.55 8.26
CA ALA A 392 10.80 2.65 8.15
C ALA A 392 11.69 2.69 9.40
N LEU A 393 12.97 2.88 9.23
CA LEU A 393 13.93 3.12 10.30
C LEU A 393 14.42 4.56 10.23
N PHE A 394 14.27 5.27 11.32
CA PHE A 394 14.78 6.63 11.50
C PHE A 394 16.03 6.54 12.38
N LEU A 395 17.17 6.84 11.79
CA LEU A 395 18.49 6.71 12.42
C LEU A 395 19.13 8.09 12.55
N ARG A 396 19.69 8.40 13.71
CA ARG A 396 20.61 9.52 13.87
C ARG A 396 22.02 8.97 13.77
N LEU A 397 22.85 9.57 12.94
CA LEU A 397 24.25 9.16 12.73
C LEU A 397 25.21 10.14 13.42
N ASP A 398 26.36 9.60 13.92
CA ASP A 398 27.45 10.38 14.50
C ASP A 398 28.18 11.26 13.49
#